data_eaca61a42a4f00b88b5cd5f1c3acd1fe
#
_entry.id   eaca61a42a4f00b88b5cd5f1c3acd1fe
#
_cell.length_a   1.000
_cell.length_b   1.000
_cell.length_c   1.000
_cell.angle_alpha   90.00
_cell.angle_beta   90.00
_cell.angle_gamma   90.00
#
_symmetry.space_group_name_H-M   'P 1'
#
loop_
_entity.id
_entity.type
_entity.pdbx_description
1 polymer ?
#
loop_
_entity_poly.entity_id
_entity_poly.type
_entity_poly.pdbx_seq_one_letter_code
_entity_poly.pdbx_strand_id
1 'polypeptide(L)'
;VPNSPIDYPVLQSAEGEDPEFYLYRDYLKNPRPENMPILGDLYQCLREQHNSRADDLATAMEIYVTGSLSYLNHRTNVDLNNRMVCYNISKLGQGLKKLVMSNVQKHIWQRTAVNRYAGITRIFLDEFHLLLKEPQTAAYTAEIYKRFRKWNGIPTSLTQNVKDLLDSSEIENILENSDFVLMLNQGASDRNILAQRLGISPQELNHVTNSGEGEGLLFFGDKIIPFEDKFPRDTQ
;
A
#
# COMPACT_ATOMS: atom_id res chain seq x y z
N VAL A 1 -14.25 20.69 0.90
CA VAL A 1 -12.94 20.34 1.48
C VAL A 1 -12.13 21.62 1.49
N PRO A 2 -11.67 22.15 2.61
CA PRO A 2 -10.80 23.30 2.58
C PRO A 2 -9.46 22.89 1.96
N ASN A 3 -9.13 23.42 0.80
CA ASN A 3 -7.77 23.44 0.28
C ASN A 3 -6.96 24.31 1.25
N SER A 4 -6.40 23.68 2.26
CA SER A 4 -5.35 24.31 3.05
C SER A 4 -4.09 24.33 2.16
N PRO A 5 -3.61 25.49 1.71
CA PRO A 5 -2.34 25.55 1.03
C PRO A 5 -1.27 25.04 2.00
N ILE A 6 -0.46 24.10 1.53
CA ILE A 6 0.74 23.72 2.26
C ILE A 6 1.65 24.93 2.21
N ASP A 7 1.75 25.62 3.33
CA ASP A 7 2.64 26.78 3.47
C ASP A 7 4.07 26.26 3.58
N TYR A 8 4.85 26.40 2.51
CA TYR A 8 6.28 26.11 2.52
C TYR A 8 7.04 27.39 2.86
N PRO A 9 7.55 27.57 4.07
CA PRO A 9 8.23 28.82 4.49
C PRO A 9 9.45 29.17 3.62
N VAL A 10 10.07 28.18 2.99
CA VAL A 10 11.23 28.35 2.10
C VAL A 10 10.86 29.10 0.81
N LEU A 11 9.59 29.12 0.42
CA LEU A 11 9.13 29.77 -0.81
C LEU A 11 8.84 31.26 -0.64
N GLN A 12 8.74 31.76 0.59
CA GLN A 12 8.47 33.19 0.88
C GLN A 12 9.72 34.07 0.75
N SER A 13 10.92 33.50 0.86
CA SER A 13 12.16 34.27 0.82
C SER A 13 12.70 34.58 -0.59
N ALA A 14 12.06 34.06 -1.63
CA ALA A 14 12.50 34.22 -3.03
C ALA A 14 11.54 35.11 -3.86
N GLU A 15 10.70 35.89 -3.22
CA GLU A 15 9.84 36.85 -3.93
C GLU A 15 10.70 37.95 -4.59
N GLY A 16 10.84 37.88 -5.91
CA GLY A 16 11.35 38.97 -6.73
C GLY A 16 12.45 38.65 -7.73
N GLU A 17 13.03 37.44 -7.76
CA GLU A 17 14.29 37.25 -8.50
C GLU A 17 14.24 36.32 -9.71
N ASP A 18 13.25 35.45 -9.89
CA ASP A 18 13.21 34.54 -11.04
C ASP A 18 11.78 34.27 -11.55
N PRO A 19 11.47 34.60 -12.83
CA PRO A 19 10.18 34.26 -13.45
C PRO A 19 9.87 32.76 -13.48
N GLU A 20 10.88 31.89 -13.58
CA GLU A 20 10.69 30.43 -13.55
C GLU A 20 10.25 29.96 -12.18
N PHE A 21 10.67 30.64 -11.11
CA PHE A 21 10.26 30.34 -9.73
C PHE A 21 8.76 30.58 -9.52
N TYR A 22 8.20 31.62 -10.11
CA TYR A 22 6.76 31.89 -10.03
C TYR A 22 5.92 30.83 -10.75
N LEU A 23 6.39 30.39 -11.92
CA LEU A 23 5.77 29.26 -12.63
C LEU A 23 5.79 27.98 -11.78
N TYR A 24 6.91 27.71 -11.12
CA TYR A 24 7.06 26.55 -10.24
C TYR A 24 6.16 26.65 -9.00
N ARG A 25 6.03 27.82 -8.40
CA ARG A 25 5.15 28.08 -7.27
C ARG A 25 3.68 27.87 -7.60
N ASP A 26 3.21 28.41 -8.71
CA ASP A 26 1.82 28.24 -9.15
C ASP A 26 1.50 26.79 -9.52
N TYR A 27 2.46 26.11 -10.03
CA TYR A 27 2.45 24.70 -10.31
C TYR A 27 2.27 23.84 -9.04
N LEU A 28 2.99 24.15 -7.96
CA LEU A 28 2.84 23.46 -6.67
C LEU A 28 1.51 23.79 -5.99
N LYS A 29 0.96 24.99 -6.21
CA LYS A 29 -0.34 25.42 -5.67
C LYS A 29 -1.52 24.74 -6.35
N ASN A 30 -1.38 24.39 -7.61
CA ASN A 30 -2.43 23.75 -8.40
C ASN A 30 -1.88 22.61 -9.27
N PRO A 31 -1.46 21.49 -8.64
CA PRO A 31 -0.84 20.39 -9.36
C PRO A 31 -1.88 19.70 -10.25
N ARG A 32 -1.77 19.92 -11.55
CA ARG A 32 -2.57 19.21 -12.56
C ARG A 32 -1.74 18.07 -13.16
N PRO A 33 -2.33 16.92 -13.45
CA PRO A 33 -1.60 15.79 -14.03
C PRO A 33 -0.82 16.15 -15.29
N GLU A 34 -1.36 17.05 -16.13
CA GLU A 34 -0.73 17.52 -17.35
C GLU A 34 0.52 18.38 -17.12
N ASN A 35 0.65 18.97 -15.91
CA ASN A 35 1.77 19.84 -15.56
C ASN A 35 2.81 19.15 -14.68
N MET A 36 2.53 17.94 -14.14
CA MET A 36 3.47 17.25 -13.26
C MET A 36 4.69 16.75 -14.02
N PRO A 37 5.93 16.98 -13.51
CA PRO A 37 7.12 16.45 -14.14
C PRO A 37 7.11 14.92 -14.15
N ILE A 38 7.71 14.36 -15.19
CA ILE A 38 7.93 12.93 -15.34
C ILE A 38 9.42 12.61 -15.14
N LEU A 39 9.76 11.32 -15.13
CA LEU A 39 11.16 10.90 -14.99
C LEU A 39 12.07 11.45 -16.11
N GLY A 40 11.51 11.61 -17.31
CA GLY A 40 12.23 12.19 -18.45
C GLY A 40 12.64 13.65 -18.21
N ASP A 41 11.80 14.45 -17.56
CA ASP A 41 12.12 15.84 -17.24
C ASP A 41 13.29 15.90 -16.24
N LEU A 42 13.27 15.05 -15.21
CA LEU A 42 14.38 14.95 -14.26
C LEU A 42 15.68 14.47 -14.94
N TYR A 43 15.56 13.47 -15.82
CA TYR A 43 16.71 12.96 -16.59
C TYR A 43 17.37 14.06 -17.41
N GLN A 44 16.57 14.85 -18.11
CA GLN A 44 17.06 15.98 -18.91
C GLN A 44 17.74 17.03 -18.03
N CYS A 45 17.11 17.44 -16.92
CA CYS A 45 17.72 18.35 -15.97
C CYS A 45 19.07 17.85 -15.43
N LEU A 46 19.21 16.54 -15.15
CA LEU A 46 20.48 15.98 -14.71
C LEU A 46 21.56 16.05 -15.80
N ARG A 47 21.21 15.76 -17.06
CA ARG A 47 22.15 15.84 -18.20
C ARG A 47 22.63 17.29 -18.46
N GLU A 48 21.76 18.27 -18.24
CA GLU A 48 22.07 19.70 -18.42
C GLU A 48 22.97 20.28 -17.32
N GLN A 49 23.16 19.57 -16.20
CA GLN A 49 24.05 20.01 -15.11
C GLN A 49 25.54 19.95 -15.46
N HIS A 50 25.92 19.24 -16.52
CA HIS A 50 27.32 19.05 -16.96
C HIS A 50 28.26 18.64 -15.83
N ASN A 51 27.78 17.79 -14.92
CA ASN A 51 28.48 17.33 -13.73
C ASN A 51 28.53 15.80 -13.73
N SER A 52 29.71 15.23 -13.46
CA SER A 52 29.90 13.77 -13.48
C SER A 52 28.93 13.01 -12.57
N ARG A 53 28.62 13.51 -11.39
CA ARG A 53 27.65 12.88 -10.47
C ARG A 53 26.24 12.92 -11.02
N ALA A 54 25.86 14.02 -11.67
CA ALA A 54 24.55 14.13 -12.31
C ALA A 54 24.46 13.18 -13.51
N ASP A 55 25.54 13.03 -14.28
CA ASP A 55 25.62 12.09 -15.40
C ASP A 55 25.54 10.64 -14.95
N ASP A 56 26.17 10.28 -13.84
CA ASP A 56 26.05 8.93 -13.25
C ASP A 56 24.60 8.60 -12.85
N LEU A 57 23.93 9.56 -12.21
CA LEU A 57 22.52 9.42 -11.85
C LEU A 57 21.62 9.33 -13.08
N ALA A 58 21.84 10.18 -14.07
CA ALA A 58 21.10 10.14 -15.34
C ALA A 58 21.29 8.80 -16.04
N THR A 59 22.50 8.28 -16.07
CA THR A 59 22.81 6.96 -16.66
C THR A 59 22.07 5.84 -15.92
N ALA A 60 22.02 5.88 -14.59
CA ALA A 60 21.25 4.91 -13.80
C ALA A 60 19.73 5.00 -14.04
N MET A 61 19.22 6.17 -14.41
CA MET A 61 17.80 6.39 -14.71
C MET A 61 17.42 6.00 -16.14
N GLU A 62 18.36 5.83 -17.04
CA GLU A 62 18.12 5.64 -18.49
C GLU A 62 17.19 4.45 -18.77
N ILE A 63 17.30 3.37 -18.01
CA ILE A 63 16.43 2.21 -18.14
C ILE A 63 14.94 2.55 -17.93
N TYR A 64 14.65 3.54 -17.10
CA TYR A 64 13.27 3.99 -16.78
C TYR A 64 12.78 5.12 -17.69
N VAL A 65 13.68 5.78 -18.44
CA VAL A 65 13.34 6.93 -19.29
C VAL A 65 13.22 6.53 -20.75
N THR A 66 14.23 5.83 -21.29
CA THR A 66 14.31 5.40 -22.69
C THR A 66 14.46 3.89 -22.85
N GLY A 67 14.79 3.18 -21.79
CA GLY A 67 15.02 1.74 -21.78
C GLY A 67 13.73 0.90 -21.64
N SER A 68 13.90 -0.37 -21.30
CA SER A 68 12.83 -1.37 -21.24
C SER A 68 11.74 -1.10 -20.17
N LEU A 69 12.00 -0.19 -19.23
CA LEU A 69 11.06 0.20 -18.17
C LEU A 69 10.47 1.61 -18.40
N SER A 70 10.60 2.17 -19.60
CA SER A 70 10.15 3.52 -19.95
C SER A 70 8.64 3.74 -19.88
N TYR A 71 7.85 2.68 -19.80
CA TYR A 71 6.39 2.80 -19.62
C TYR A 71 5.95 3.45 -18.31
N LEU A 72 6.86 3.66 -17.36
CA LEU A 72 6.59 4.49 -16.18
C LEU A 72 6.91 5.98 -16.41
N ASN A 73 7.55 6.31 -17.52
CA ASN A 73 7.92 7.68 -17.90
C ASN A 73 6.78 8.39 -18.61
N HIS A 74 5.60 8.40 -17.98
CA HIS A 74 4.40 9.06 -18.50
C HIS A 74 3.70 9.82 -17.40
N ARG A 75 2.94 10.84 -17.79
CA ARG A 75 2.05 11.55 -16.88
C ARG A 75 0.92 10.63 -16.45
N THR A 76 0.43 10.84 -15.24
CA THR A 76 -0.68 10.04 -14.69
C THR A 76 -1.90 10.15 -15.61
N ASN A 77 -2.34 9.01 -16.13
CA ASN A 77 -3.49 8.88 -17.04
C ASN A 77 -4.66 8.12 -16.38
N VAL A 78 -4.60 7.92 -15.07
CA VAL A 78 -5.60 7.18 -14.31
C VAL A 78 -6.35 8.14 -13.39
N ASP A 79 -7.68 8.12 -13.44
CA ASP A 79 -8.52 8.83 -12.48
C ASP A 79 -8.62 8.01 -11.18
N LEU A 80 -8.01 8.53 -10.12
CA LEU A 80 -8.04 7.94 -8.78
C LEU A 80 -9.09 8.57 -7.86
N ASN A 81 -9.95 9.47 -8.37
CA ASN A 81 -10.98 10.15 -7.57
C ASN A 81 -12.22 9.28 -7.31
N ASN A 82 -12.29 8.11 -7.92
CA ASN A 82 -13.39 7.18 -7.71
C ASN A 82 -13.50 6.70 -6.27
N ARG A 83 -14.74 6.49 -5.80
CA ARG A 83 -15.00 5.96 -4.46
C ARG A 83 -14.33 4.60 -4.22
N MET A 84 -14.30 3.75 -5.25
CA MET A 84 -13.64 2.45 -5.23
C MET A 84 -12.54 2.43 -6.28
N VAL A 85 -11.33 2.05 -5.87
CA VAL A 85 -10.15 1.93 -6.76
C VAL A 85 -9.53 0.56 -6.53
N CYS A 86 -9.32 -0.18 -7.62
CA CYS A 86 -8.62 -1.47 -7.60
C CYS A 86 -7.30 -1.38 -8.36
N TYR A 87 -6.20 -1.73 -7.69
CA TYR A 87 -4.87 -1.81 -8.29
C TYR A 87 -4.56 -3.26 -8.65
N ASN A 88 -4.69 -3.62 -9.92
CA ASN A 88 -4.32 -4.95 -10.38
C ASN A 88 -2.83 -5.00 -10.75
N ILE A 89 -2.04 -5.63 -9.90
CA ILE A 89 -0.57 -5.77 -10.05
C ILE A 89 -0.14 -7.17 -10.49
N SER A 90 -1.07 -8.06 -10.81
CA SER A 90 -0.78 -9.47 -11.12
C SER A 90 0.09 -9.66 -12.37
N LYS A 91 -0.05 -8.79 -13.36
CA LYS A 91 0.66 -8.87 -14.64
C LYS A 91 1.99 -8.11 -14.66
N LEU A 92 2.42 -7.53 -13.54
CA LEU A 92 3.69 -6.79 -13.48
C LEU A 92 4.88 -7.74 -13.45
N GLY A 93 5.84 -7.50 -14.33
CA GLY A 93 7.13 -8.17 -14.28
C GLY A 93 7.91 -7.86 -12.99
N GLN A 94 8.79 -8.76 -12.58
CA GLN A 94 9.55 -8.68 -11.31
C GLN A 94 10.27 -7.34 -11.14
N GLY A 95 10.91 -6.80 -12.20
CA GLY A 95 11.67 -5.54 -12.12
C GLY A 95 10.84 -4.31 -11.79
N LEU A 96 9.53 -4.32 -12.13
CA LEU A 96 8.66 -3.18 -11.86
C LEU A 96 7.80 -3.35 -10.62
N LYS A 97 7.59 -4.57 -10.21
CA LYS A 97 6.67 -4.87 -9.11
C LYS A 97 6.99 -4.03 -7.89
N LYS A 98 8.26 -3.93 -7.52
CA LYS A 98 8.74 -3.15 -6.37
C LYS A 98 8.42 -1.65 -6.50
N LEU A 99 8.68 -1.07 -7.67
CA LEU A 99 8.45 0.37 -7.90
C LEU A 99 6.96 0.70 -7.94
N VAL A 100 6.16 -0.11 -8.63
CA VAL A 100 4.70 0.07 -8.68
C VAL A 100 4.08 -0.13 -7.31
N MET A 101 4.52 -1.13 -6.54
CA MET A 101 4.07 -1.35 -5.17
C MET A 101 4.32 -0.12 -4.28
N SER A 102 5.51 0.47 -4.35
CA SER A 102 5.83 1.70 -3.59
C SER A 102 4.90 2.85 -3.98
N ASN A 103 4.59 3.01 -5.27
CA ASN A 103 3.64 4.01 -5.73
C ASN A 103 2.21 3.74 -5.24
N VAL A 104 1.72 2.51 -5.33
CA VAL A 104 0.40 2.13 -4.81
C VAL A 104 0.29 2.42 -3.32
N GLN A 105 1.30 2.03 -2.54
CA GLN A 105 1.36 2.30 -1.10
C GLN A 105 1.30 3.81 -0.80
N LYS A 106 2.05 4.62 -1.56
CA LYS A 106 2.00 6.09 -1.43
C LYS A 106 0.60 6.64 -1.73
N HIS A 107 -0.06 6.17 -2.78
CA HIS A 107 -1.43 6.56 -3.12
C HIS A 107 -2.43 6.19 -2.03
N ILE A 108 -2.34 4.98 -1.48
CA ILE A 108 -3.16 4.53 -0.36
C ILE A 108 -3.01 5.48 0.83
N TRP A 109 -1.76 5.80 1.19
CA TRP A 109 -1.46 6.70 2.29
C TRP A 109 -2.03 8.10 2.07
N GLN A 110 -1.76 8.70 0.91
CA GLN A 110 -2.26 10.03 0.57
C GLN A 110 -3.78 10.09 0.62
N ARG A 111 -4.46 9.08 0.05
CA ARG A 111 -5.92 9.01 0.06
C ARG A 111 -6.48 8.90 1.47
N THR A 112 -5.89 8.06 2.31
CA THR A 112 -6.29 7.91 3.71
C THR A 112 -6.09 9.23 4.47
N ALA A 113 -4.98 9.92 4.23
CA ALA A 113 -4.68 11.21 4.85
C ALA A 113 -5.68 12.30 4.45
N VAL A 114 -6.03 12.37 3.18
CA VAL A 114 -7.03 13.36 2.68
C VAL A 114 -8.42 13.05 3.22
N ASN A 115 -8.80 11.78 3.29
CA ASN A 115 -10.13 11.37 3.71
C ASN A 115 -10.33 11.35 5.23
N ARG A 116 -9.29 11.53 6.03
CA ARG A 116 -9.31 11.32 7.49
C ARG A 116 -10.44 12.03 8.24
N TYR A 117 -10.91 13.17 7.73
CA TYR A 117 -12.02 13.94 8.32
C TYR A 117 -13.35 13.78 7.58
N ALA A 118 -13.33 13.19 6.38
CA ALA A 118 -14.50 13.03 5.53
C ALA A 118 -15.18 11.65 5.68
N GLY A 119 -14.46 10.65 6.15
CA GLY A 119 -15.00 9.31 6.30
C GLY A 119 -13.93 8.24 6.56
N ILE A 120 -14.36 6.99 6.46
CA ILE A 120 -13.50 5.82 6.67
C ILE A 120 -12.92 5.38 5.32
N THR A 121 -11.61 5.17 5.27
CA THR A 121 -10.94 4.56 4.11
C THR A 121 -10.68 3.09 4.41
N ARG A 122 -11.30 2.20 3.64
CA ARG A 122 -11.08 0.74 3.73
C ARG A 122 -10.08 0.31 2.68
N ILE A 123 -9.11 -0.50 3.10
CA ILE A 123 -8.04 -0.98 2.23
C ILE A 123 -8.04 -2.51 2.33
N PHE A 124 -8.18 -3.16 1.17
CA PHE A 124 -8.12 -4.62 1.07
C PHE A 124 -6.82 -5.01 0.36
N LEU A 125 -6.02 -5.84 1.00
CA LEU A 125 -4.75 -6.32 0.53
C LEU A 125 -4.87 -7.82 0.28
N ASP A 126 -5.14 -8.18 -0.97
CA ASP A 126 -5.23 -9.57 -1.40
C ASP A 126 -3.82 -10.16 -1.62
N GLU A 127 -3.67 -11.46 -1.39
CA GLU A 127 -2.38 -12.18 -1.41
C GLU A 127 -1.30 -11.45 -0.60
N PHE A 128 -1.70 -11.03 0.58
CA PHE A 128 -0.93 -10.17 1.48
C PHE A 128 0.50 -10.67 1.76
N HIS A 129 0.71 -11.99 1.82
CA HIS A 129 2.03 -12.57 2.02
C HIS A 129 3.07 -12.12 0.98
N LEU A 130 2.62 -11.73 -0.24
CA LEU A 130 3.52 -11.20 -1.27
C LEU A 130 4.13 -9.85 -0.91
N LEU A 131 3.43 -9.05 -0.11
CA LEU A 131 3.91 -7.75 0.38
C LEU A 131 4.98 -7.90 1.46
N LEU A 132 4.97 -9.02 2.16
CA LEU A 132 5.90 -9.29 3.26
C LEU A 132 7.22 -9.90 2.78
N LYS A 133 7.32 -10.34 1.52
CA LYS A 133 8.56 -10.92 0.96
C LYS A 133 9.70 -9.91 0.82
N GLU A 134 9.37 -8.65 0.59
CA GLU A 134 10.34 -7.58 0.45
C GLU A 134 10.40 -6.73 1.72
N PRO A 135 11.56 -6.56 2.37
CA PRO A 135 11.66 -5.85 3.64
C PRO A 135 11.06 -4.45 3.63
N GLN A 136 11.22 -3.72 2.54
CA GLN A 136 10.70 -2.35 2.41
C GLN A 136 9.17 -2.31 2.38
N THR A 137 8.53 -3.20 1.64
CA THR A 137 7.06 -3.28 1.56
C THR A 137 6.49 -3.86 2.84
N ALA A 138 7.18 -4.80 3.50
CA ALA A 138 6.80 -5.37 4.78
C ALA A 138 6.78 -4.30 5.88
N ALA A 139 7.88 -3.54 6.04
CA ALA A 139 7.97 -2.46 7.02
C ALA A 139 6.89 -1.38 6.78
N TYR A 140 6.66 -1.00 5.52
CA TYR A 140 5.61 -0.04 5.18
C TYR A 140 4.22 -0.57 5.54
N THR A 141 3.96 -1.84 5.30
CA THR A 141 2.67 -2.46 5.62
C THR A 141 2.45 -2.54 7.14
N ALA A 142 3.48 -2.88 7.91
CA ALA A 142 3.41 -2.81 9.38
C ALA A 142 3.08 -1.39 9.87
N GLU A 143 3.66 -0.35 9.25
CA GLU A 143 3.32 1.04 9.55
C GLU A 143 1.86 1.39 9.23
N ILE A 144 1.28 0.84 8.17
CA ILE A 144 -0.15 0.99 7.86
C ILE A 144 -0.99 0.47 9.03
N TYR A 145 -0.74 -0.74 9.53
CA TYR A 145 -1.47 -1.33 10.65
C TYR A 145 -1.33 -0.52 11.94
N LYS A 146 -0.13 -0.02 12.24
CA LYS A 146 0.13 0.80 13.44
C LYS A 146 -0.56 2.17 13.40
N ARG A 147 -0.65 2.80 12.24
CA ARG A 147 -0.95 4.25 12.13
C ARG A 147 -2.31 4.57 11.52
N PHE A 148 -2.85 3.72 10.66
CA PHE A 148 -4.08 4.04 9.91
C PHE A 148 -5.30 4.27 10.78
N ARG A 149 -5.38 3.62 11.93
CA ARG A 149 -6.44 3.87 12.91
C ARG A 149 -6.59 5.35 13.27
N LYS A 150 -5.46 6.08 13.40
CA LYS A 150 -5.46 7.53 13.70
C LYS A 150 -5.95 8.39 12.52
N TRP A 151 -6.08 7.79 11.35
CA TRP A 151 -6.44 8.46 10.10
C TRP A 151 -7.77 7.94 9.54
N ASN A 152 -8.57 7.27 10.36
CA ASN A 152 -9.81 6.60 9.93
C ASN A 152 -9.59 5.60 8.77
N GLY A 153 -8.43 4.97 8.74
CA GLY A 153 -8.11 3.90 7.81
C GLY A 153 -8.31 2.53 8.46
N ILE A 154 -8.89 1.59 7.72
CA ILE A 154 -9.07 0.21 8.13
C ILE A 154 -8.38 -0.69 7.10
N PRO A 155 -7.18 -1.20 7.40
CA PRO A 155 -6.55 -2.21 6.56
C PRO A 155 -7.18 -3.59 6.82
N THR A 156 -7.38 -4.35 5.77
CA THR A 156 -7.85 -5.73 5.80
C THR A 156 -6.96 -6.55 4.87
N SER A 157 -6.22 -7.50 5.43
CA SER A 157 -5.31 -8.36 4.68
C SER A 157 -5.89 -9.75 4.53
N LEU A 158 -5.78 -10.30 3.31
CA LEU A 158 -6.23 -11.64 2.97
C LEU A 158 -5.03 -12.43 2.46
N THR A 159 -4.90 -13.67 2.90
CA THR A 159 -3.87 -14.58 2.40
C THR A 159 -4.31 -16.03 2.55
N GLN A 160 -3.89 -16.86 1.61
CA GLN A 160 -4.03 -18.31 1.67
C GLN A 160 -2.73 -18.98 2.10
N ASN A 161 -1.60 -18.28 2.03
CA ASN A 161 -0.28 -18.82 2.34
C ASN A 161 0.17 -18.36 3.73
N VAL A 162 -0.18 -19.15 4.72
CA VAL A 162 0.14 -18.88 6.13
C VAL A 162 1.64 -19.06 6.41
N LYS A 163 2.29 -20.01 5.76
CA LYS A 163 3.72 -20.27 5.97
C LYS A 163 4.56 -19.06 5.58
N ASP A 164 4.39 -18.55 4.34
CA ASP A 164 5.09 -17.35 3.88
C ASP A 164 4.77 -16.12 4.74
N LEU A 165 3.55 -16.07 5.28
CA LEU A 165 3.14 -15.01 6.18
C LEU A 165 3.95 -15.04 7.49
N LEU A 166 4.06 -16.21 8.11
CA LEU A 166 4.72 -16.40 9.41
C LEU A 166 6.25 -16.33 9.36
N ASP A 167 6.84 -16.46 8.17
CA ASP A 167 8.27 -16.28 7.95
C ASP A 167 8.71 -14.81 7.99
N SER A 168 7.76 -13.85 7.95
CA SER A 168 8.06 -12.42 8.02
C SER A 168 8.23 -11.94 9.46
N SER A 169 9.29 -11.18 9.73
CA SER A 169 9.51 -10.52 11.03
C SER A 169 8.43 -9.48 11.38
N GLU A 170 7.73 -8.94 10.40
CA GLU A 170 6.71 -7.91 10.61
C GLU A 170 5.33 -8.48 10.96
N ILE A 171 5.14 -9.79 10.83
CA ILE A 171 3.82 -10.39 11.05
C ILE A 171 3.32 -10.24 12.48
N GLU A 172 4.21 -10.34 13.47
CA GLU A 172 3.84 -10.17 14.87
C GLU A 172 3.29 -8.76 15.11
N ASN A 173 3.97 -7.76 14.59
CA ASN A 173 3.53 -6.36 14.64
C ASN A 173 2.14 -6.16 13.99
N ILE A 174 1.87 -6.87 12.90
CA ILE A 174 0.61 -6.76 12.17
C ILE A 174 -0.53 -7.43 12.95
N LEU A 175 -0.29 -8.64 13.47
CA LEU A 175 -1.28 -9.36 14.28
C LEU A 175 -1.62 -8.61 15.56
N GLU A 176 -0.63 -8.09 16.29
CA GLU A 176 -0.82 -7.29 17.50
C GLU A 176 -1.61 -5.99 17.27
N ASN A 177 -1.52 -5.42 16.07
CA ASN A 177 -2.25 -4.21 15.69
C ASN A 177 -3.55 -4.51 14.93
N SER A 178 -3.97 -5.76 14.84
CA SER A 178 -5.21 -6.19 14.21
C SER A 178 -6.29 -6.38 15.26
N ASP A 179 -7.39 -5.64 15.16
CA ASP A 179 -8.53 -5.78 16.10
C ASP A 179 -9.28 -7.10 15.86
N PHE A 180 -9.24 -7.62 14.63
CA PHE A 180 -9.92 -8.85 14.22
C PHE A 180 -8.99 -9.73 13.41
N VAL A 181 -8.98 -11.04 13.70
CA VAL A 181 -8.38 -12.07 12.84
C VAL A 181 -9.43 -13.11 12.50
N LEU A 182 -9.68 -13.31 11.22
CA LEU A 182 -10.61 -14.33 10.72
C LEU A 182 -9.81 -15.52 10.20
N MET A 183 -10.05 -16.68 10.77
CA MET A 183 -9.39 -17.93 10.38
C MET A 183 -10.43 -18.88 9.83
N LEU A 184 -10.37 -19.10 8.52
CA LEU A 184 -11.20 -20.07 7.82
C LEU A 184 -10.53 -21.46 7.84
N ASN A 185 -11.06 -22.42 7.07
CA ASN A 185 -10.51 -23.77 6.97
C ASN A 185 -9.02 -23.74 6.58
N GLN A 186 -8.20 -24.46 7.32
CA GLN A 186 -6.75 -24.48 7.17
C GLN A 186 -6.21 -25.88 6.87
N GLY A 187 -5.16 -25.94 6.05
CA GLY A 187 -4.40 -27.16 5.82
C GLY A 187 -3.74 -27.69 7.11
N ALA A 188 -3.47 -28.99 7.18
CA ALA A 188 -2.98 -29.65 8.39
C ALA A 188 -1.64 -29.09 8.91
N SER A 189 -0.72 -28.69 8.00
CA SER A 189 0.58 -28.10 8.35
C SER A 189 0.42 -26.73 9.00
N ASP A 190 -0.44 -25.89 8.44
CA ASP A 190 -0.56 -24.50 8.80
C ASP A 190 -1.35 -24.30 10.11
N ARG A 191 -2.32 -25.19 10.35
CA ARG A 191 -3.13 -25.20 11.57
C ARG A 191 -2.30 -25.27 12.84
N ASN A 192 -1.33 -26.18 12.91
CA ASN A 192 -0.52 -26.36 14.11
C ASN A 192 0.34 -25.13 14.42
N ILE A 193 0.89 -24.51 13.37
CA ILE A 193 1.70 -23.31 13.52
C ILE A 193 0.82 -22.13 13.98
N LEU A 194 -0.35 -21.96 13.35
CA LEU A 194 -1.30 -20.93 13.74
C LEU A 194 -1.84 -21.14 15.16
N ALA A 195 -2.18 -22.39 15.52
CA ALA A 195 -2.67 -22.72 16.85
C ALA A 195 -1.66 -22.32 17.93
N GLN A 196 -0.38 -22.60 17.71
CA GLN A 196 0.67 -22.21 18.65
C GLN A 196 0.83 -20.70 18.73
N ARG A 197 0.81 -19.97 17.59
CA ARG A 197 1.00 -18.53 17.53
C ARG A 197 -0.18 -17.74 18.11
N LEU A 198 -1.40 -18.20 17.86
CA LEU A 198 -2.64 -17.52 18.25
C LEU A 198 -3.23 -18.07 19.57
N GLY A 199 -2.56 -19.03 20.21
CA GLY A 199 -3.01 -19.60 21.47
C GLY A 199 -4.32 -20.40 21.38
N ILE A 200 -4.58 -21.04 20.21
CA ILE A 200 -5.81 -21.79 19.94
C ILE A 200 -5.76 -23.13 20.65
N SER A 201 -6.80 -23.45 21.43
CA SER A 201 -6.94 -24.77 22.08
C SER A 201 -7.25 -25.87 21.04
N PRO A 202 -6.96 -27.16 21.35
CA PRO A 202 -7.31 -28.27 20.46
C PRO A 202 -8.80 -28.38 20.14
N GLN A 203 -9.67 -27.93 21.06
CA GLN A 203 -11.12 -27.93 20.85
C GLN A 203 -11.55 -26.86 19.85
N GLU A 204 -11.02 -25.64 19.98
CA GLU A 204 -11.27 -24.55 19.04
C GLU A 204 -10.72 -24.87 17.67
N LEU A 205 -9.58 -25.54 17.59
CA LEU A 205 -8.95 -25.92 16.33
C LEU A 205 -9.84 -26.83 15.45
N ASN A 206 -10.77 -27.56 16.05
CA ASN A 206 -11.72 -28.39 15.30
C ASN A 206 -12.62 -27.55 14.39
N HIS A 207 -12.91 -26.30 14.74
CA HIS A 207 -13.74 -25.37 13.93
C HIS A 207 -13.05 -24.89 12.64
N VAL A 208 -11.77 -25.15 12.47
CA VAL A 208 -11.01 -24.80 11.27
C VAL A 208 -10.31 -26.01 10.61
N THR A 209 -10.67 -27.23 11.10
CA THR A 209 -10.05 -28.48 10.64
C THR A 209 -10.81 -29.14 9.51
N ASN A 210 -12.12 -29.15 9.54
CA ASN A 210 -13.00 -29.73 8.54
C ASN A 210 -14.24 -28.83 8.35
N SER A 211 -14.05 -27.54 8.51
CA SER A 211 -15.10 -26.55 8.38
C SER A 211 -15.56 -26.42 6.92
N GLY A 212 -16.85 -26.16 6.75
CA GLY A 212 -17.44 -25.87 5.47
C GLY A 212 -17.12 -24.44 4.97
N GLU A 213 -17.69 -24.08 3.83
CA GLU A 213 -17.61 -22.71 3.33
C GLU A 213 -18.30 -21.73 4.31
N GLY A 214 -17.62 -20.64 4.63
CA GLY A 214 -18.12 -19.62 5.54
C GLY A 214 -18.07 -19.97 7.02
N GLU A 215 -17.39 -21.06 7.38
CA GLU A 215 -17.19 -21.48 8.77
C GLU A 215 -15.75 -21.23 9.21
N GLY A 216 -15.56 -20.87 10.49
CA GLY A 216 -14.22 -20.62 11.01
C GLY A 216 -14.20 -20.09 12.44
N LEU A 217 -13.06 -19.43 12.77
CA LEU A 217 -12.83 -18.76 14.04
C LEU A 217 -12.63 -17.27 13.81
N LEU A 218 -13.31 -16.47 14.64
CA LEU A 218 -13.10 -15.03 14.75
C LEU A 218 -12.36 -14.73 16.04
N PHE A 219 -11.22 -14.09 15.94
CA PHE A 219 -10.48 -13.54 17.06
C PHE A 219 -10.85 -12.08 17.21
N PHE A 220 -11.26 -11.69 18.41
CA PHE A 220 -11.56 -10.33 18.78
C PHE A 220 -11.03 -10.04 20.19
N GLY A 221 -9.92 -9.32 20.27
CA GLY A 221 -9.18 -9.16 21.51
C GLY A 221 -8.72 -10.52 22.06
N ASP A 222 -9.13 -10.84 23.31
CA ASP A 222 -8.85 -12.09 24.00
C ASP A 222 -9.90 -13.20 23.74
N LYS A 223 -10.89 -12.93 22.90
CA LYS A 223 -11.99 -13.86 22.63
C LYS A 223 -11.80 -14.58 21.31
N ILE A 224 -12.02 -15.90 21.34
CA ILE A 224 -12.06 -16.76 20.16
C ILE A 224 -13.50 -17.24 20.00
N ILE A 225 -14.14 -16.90 18.89
CA ILE A 225 -15.56 -17.13 18.64
C ILE A 225 -15.70 -17.97 17.38
N PRO A 226 -16.23 -19.20 17.46
CA PRO A 226 -16.65 -19.93 16.27
C PRO A 226 -17.76 -19.19 15.53
N PHE A 227 -17.70 -19.13 14.22
CA PHE A 227 -18.71 -18.48 13.41
C PHE A 227 -19.09 -19.33 12.19
N GLU A 228 -20.31 -19.09 11.73
CA GLU A 228 -20.84 -19.59 10.46
C GLU A 228 -21.50 -18.40 9.75
N ASP A 229 -20.96 -18.03 8.59
CA ASP A 229 -21.50 -16.95 7.76
C ASP A 229 -21.57 -17.44 6.31
N LYS A 230 -22.79 -17.78 5.89
CA LYS A 230 -23.09 -18.24 4.52
C LYS A 230 -23.53 -17.07 3.67
N PHE A 231 -22.81 -16.84 2.59
CA PHE A 231 -23.22 -15.82 1.61
C PHE A 231 -24.64 -16.08 1.12
N PRO A 232 -25.53 -15.07 1.11
CA PRO A 232 -26.90 -15.23 0.64
C PRO A 232 -26.93 -15.74 -0.81
N ARG A 233 -27.70 -16.80 -1.07
CA ARG A 233 -27.78 -17.42 -2.40
C ARG A 233 -28.60 -16.63 -3.42
N ASP A 234 -29.30 -15.61 -2.97
CA ASP A 234 -30.21 -14.74 -3.72
C ASP A 234 -29.58 -13.43 -4.18
N THR A 235 -28.30 -13.21 -3.91
CA THR A 235 -27.51 -12.08 -4.42
C THR A 235 -26.81 -12.48 -5.74
N GLN A 236 -27.55 -12.64 -6.81
CA GLN A 236 -27.00 -12.72 -8.18
C GLN A 236 -27.15 -11.39 -8.90
#